data_6d126be8ddba4cd3a298259b06773c5b
#
_entry.id   6d126be8ddba4cd3a298259b06773c5b
#
_cell.length_a   1.000
_cell.length_b   1.000
_cell.length_c   1.000
_cell.angle_alpha   90.00
_cell.angle_beta   90.00
_cell.angle_gamma   90.00
#
_symmetry.space_group_name_H-M   'P 1'
#
loop_
_entity.id
_entity.type
_entity.pdbx_description
1 polymer ?
#
loop_
_entity_poly.entity_id
_entity_poly.type
_entity_poly.pdbx_seq_one_letter_code
_entity_poly.pdbx_strand_id
1 'polypeptide(L)'
;MNPPLFVDASLSGGIGGYCGLRYFSMPIEQLKPWIVTCDGWETFPNIDIAWLELLAACVAVYTLVPDVTQRILTLYSDNMNVVAWLSTRRPPNPFVCALVAAIERIKYANILKISTRYTSTAQNTTADRLSRGQIPTYLYTRGVRTAPPMKVICSNLRLRNITKLWATTVSSAPLPTQV
;
A
#
# COMPACT_ATOMS: atom_id res chain seq x y z
N MET A 1 20.43 11.74 7.36
CA MET A 1 19.91 10.47 6.83
C MET A 1 18.40 10.45 7.10
N ASN A 2 17.59 10.16 6.09
CA ASN A 2 16.13 10.04 6.30
C ASN A 2 15.84 8.84 7.20
N PRO A 3 14.85 8.95 8.10
CA PRO A 3 14.35 7.79 8.80
C PRO A 3 13.73 6.80 7.79
N PRO A 4 13.86 5.50 8.04
CA PRO A 4 13.26 4.49 7.16
C PRO A 4 11.73 4.54 7.23
N LEU A 5 11.11 4.11 6.13
CA LEU A 5 9.67 3.96 5.99
C LEU A 5 9.28 2.52 6.28
N PHE A 6 8.39 2.30 7.23
CA PHE A 6 7.83 1.00 7.57
C PHE A 6 6.34 0.98 7.24
N VAL A 7 5.88 -0.12 6.68
CA VAL A 7 4.48 -0.32 6.30
C VAL A 7 3.99 -1.70 6.70
N ASP A 8 2.69 -1.81 6.91
CA ASP A 8 2.00 -3.06 7.18
C ASP A 8 0.53 -2.95 6.82
N ALA A 9 -0.11 -4.10 6.64
CA ALA A 9 -1.54 -4.21 6.40
C ALA A 9 -2.16 -5.36 7.19
N SER A 10 -3.45 -5.22 7.49
CA SER A 10 -4.27 -6.24 8.11
C SER A 10 -5.61 -6.31 7.40
N LEU A 11 -6.04 -7.49 6.97
CA LEU A 11 -7.34 -7.66 6.28
C LEU A 11 -8.53 -7.25 7.15
N SER A 12 -8.43 -7.41 8.46
CA SER A 12 -9.47 -7.00 9.42
C SER A 12 -9.27 -5.60 9.96
N GLY A 13 -8.04 -5.09 9.99
CA GLY A 13 -7.70 -3.80 10.60
C GLY A 13 -7.63 -2.65 9.60
N GLY A 14 -6.85 -2.80 8.56
CA GLY A 14 -6.60 -1.76 7.57
C GLY A 14 -5.13 -1.65 7.18
N ILE A 15 -4.66 -0.44 6.94
CA ILE A 15 -3.27 -0.18 6.56
C ILE A 15 -2.64 0.84 7.52
N GLY A 16 -1.33 0.70 7.71
CA GLY A 16 -0.55 1.61 8.55
C GLY A 16 0.89 1.77 8.06
N GLY A 17 1.50 2.86 8.45
CA GLY A 17 2.91 3.10 8.15
C GLY A 17 3.45 4.31 8.89
N TYR A 18 4.78 4.37 8.99
CA TYR A 18 5.45 5.49 9.64
C TYR A 18 6.85 5.74 9.06
N CYS A 19 7.29 6.95 9.21
CA CYS A 19 8.62 7.43 8.86
C CYS A 19 9.07 8.41 9.95
N GLY A 20 9.98 7.97 10.81
CA GLY A 20 10.32 8.72 12.02
C GLY A 20 9.11 8.88 12.95
N LEU A 21 8.74 10.12 13.25
CA LEU A 21 7.56 10.44 14.07
C LEU A 21 6.29 10.72 13.25
N ARG A 22 6.36 10.72 11.93
CA ARG A 22 5.18 10.88 11.08
C ARG A 22 4.58 9.52 10.79
N TYR A 23 3.26 9.42 10.89
CA TYR A 23 2.56 8.16 10.71
C TYR A 23 1.17 8.36 10.12
N PHE A 24 0.63 7.29 9.54
CA PHE A 24 -0.78 7.16 9.25
C PHE A 24 -1.29 5.80 9.75
N SER A 25 -2.57 5.75 10.03
CA SER A 25 -3.32 4.54 10.31
C SER A 25 -4.70 4.73 9.71
N MET A 26 -5.09 3.86 8.80
CA MET A 26 -6.35 3.93 8.09
C MET A 26 -7.11 2.62 8.28
N PRO A 27 -8.22 2.63 9.04
CA PRO A 27 -9.07 1.47 9.20
C PRO A 27 -9.62 0.96 7.87
N ILE A 28 -9.85 -0.34 7.76
CA ILE A 28 -10.37 -0.96 6.54
C ILE A 28 -11.71 -0.34 6.10
N GLU A 29 -12.56 0.06 7.04
CA GLU A 29 -13.84 0.69 6.74
C GLU A 29 -13.69 2.08 6.09
N GLN A 30 -12.64 2.80 6.41
CA GLN A 30 -12.30 4.07 5.75
C GLN A 30 -11.63 3.85 4.39
N LEU A 31 -10.97 2.73 4.21
CA LEU A 31 -10.28 2.38 2.97
C LEU A 31 -11.24 1.85 1.90
N LYS A 32 -12.23 1.03 2.29
CA LYS A 32 -13.21 0.41 1.40
C LYS A 32 -13.84 1.36 0.38
N PRO A 33 -14.34 2.55 0.74
CA PRO A 33 -14.96 3.46 -0.23
C PRO A 33 -14.04 3.89 -1.37
N TRP A 34 -12.73 3.85 -1.17
CA TRP A 34 -11.74 4.27 -2.15
C TRP A 34 -11.35 3.16 -3.13
N ILE A 35 -11.41 1.91 -2.69
CA ILE A 35 -11.04 0.75 -3.50
C ILE A 35 -12.27 -0.06 -3.96
N VAL A 36 -13.44 0.23 -3.41
CA VAL A 36 -14.72 -0.32 -3.87
C VAL A 36 -15.05 0.26 -5.24
N THR A 37 -15.42 -0.63 -6.15
CA THR A 37 -15.98 -0.28 -7.44
C THR A 37 -17.48 -0.07 -7.34
N CYS A 38 -18.11 0.31 -8.44
CA CYS A 38 -19.55 0.34 -8.54
C CYS A 38 -20.23 -1.03 -8.27
N ASP A 39 -19.47 -2.13 -8.28
CA ASP A 39 -19.94 -3.49 -8.07
C ASP A 39 -19.76 -3.97 -6.61
N GLY A 40 -19.12 -3.19 -5.77
CA GLY A 40 -18.92 -3.47 -4.36
C GLY A 40 -17.58 -4.14 -4.02
N TRP A 41 -17.27 -4.16 -2.74
CA TRP A 41 -16.03 -4.73 -2.19
C TRP A 41 -15.95 -6.26 -2.35
N GLU A 42 -17.10 -6.91 -2.26
CA GLU A 42 -17.24 -8.37 -2.34
C GLU A 42 -16.86 -8.90 -3.72
N THR A 43 -16.92 -8.06 -4.74
CA THR A 43 -16.51 -8.42 -6.11
C THR A 43 -15.02 -8.24 -6.36
N PHE A 44 -14.29 -7.78 -5.36
CA PHE A 44 -12.84 -7.76 -5.40
C PHE A 44 -12.33 -9.21 -5.22
N PRO A 45 -12.13 -9.99 -6.30
CA PRO A 45 -11.71 -11.37 -6.15
C PRO A 45 -10.30 -11.34 -5.60
N ASN A 46 -10.11 -11.84 -4.39
CA ASN A 46 -8.80 -12.05 -3.80
C ASN A 46 -8.00 -10.76 -3.55
N ILE A 47 -8.52 -9.85 -2.72
CA ILE A 47 -7.60 -9.00 -2.00
C ILE A 47 -6.79 -9.94 -1.11
N ASP A 48 -5.67 -10.37 -1.63
CA ASP A 48 -4.73 -11.02 -0.77
C ASP A 48 -4.03 -9.96 0.08
N ILE A 49 -3.49 -10.37 1.19
CA ILE A 49 -2.79 -9.50 2.12
C ILE A 49 -1.61 -8.79 1.43
N ALA A 50 -0.93 -9.44 0.49
CA ALA A 50 0.22 -8.86 -0.21
C ALA A 50 -0.18 -7.64 -1.06
N TRP A 51 -1.35 -7.67 -1.72
CA TRP A 51 -1.85 -6.50 -2.44
C TRP A 51 -2.18 -5.35 -1.48
N LEU A 52 -2.80 -5.65 -0.34
CA LEU A 52 -3.13 -4.65 0.67
C LEU A 52 -1.87 -4.03 1.29
N GLU A 53 -0.83 -4.80 1.50
CA GLU A 53 0.47 -4.30 1.94
C GLU A 53 1.18 -3.45 0.89
N LEU A 54 1.08 -3.82 -0.38
CA LEU A 54 1.56 -2.96 -1.46
C LEU A 54 0.79 -1.65 -1.53
N LEU A 55 -0.53 -1.68 -1.29
CA LEU A 55 -1.34 -0.46 -1.16
C LEU A 55 -0.87 0.38 0.03
N ALA A 56 -0.56 -0.24 1.17
CA ALA A 56 0.01 0.46 2.33
C ALA A 56 1.33 1.14 1.96
N ALA A 57 2.21 0.48 1.21
CA ALA A 57 3.44 1.07 0.71
C ALA A 57 3.18 2.26 -0.22
N CYS A 58 2.23 2.13 -1.15
CA CYS A 58 1.84 3.21 -2.04
C CYS A 58 1.30 4.42 -1.27
N VAL A 59 0.38 4.19 -0.34
CA VAL A 59 -0.19 5.25 0.52
C VAL A 59 0.89 5.91 1.35
N ALA A 60 1.82 5.15 1.93
CA ALA A 60 2.93 5.67 2.71
C ALA A 60 3.83 6.60 1.90
N VAL A 61 4.17 6.21 0.67
CA VAL A 61 5.00 7.03 -0.21
C VAL A 61 4.30 8.36 -0.55
N TYR A 62 3.01 8.34 -0.84
CA TYR A 62 2.24 9.56 -1.10
C TYR A 62 2.04 10.46 0.12
N THR A 63 1.98 9.86 1.31
CA THR A 63 1.61 10.56 2.55
C THR A 63 2.82 11.09 3.32
N LEU A 64 3.89 10.29 3.40
CA LEU A 64 5.01 10.53 4.31
C LEU A 64 6.27 11.05 3.62
N VAL A 65 6.39 10.82 2.31
CA VAL A 65 7.59 11.19 1.54
C VAL A 65 7.67 12.65 1.09
N PRO A 66 6.57 13.42 0.87
CA PRO A 66 6.67 14.80 0.40
C PRO A 66 7.61 15.71 1.20
N ASP A 67 7.83 15.40 2.49
CA ASP A 67 8.69 16.19 3.38
C ASP A 67 10.09 15.57 3.55
N VAL A 68 10.43 14.58 2.77
CA VAL A 68 11.77 13.95 2.82
C VAL A 68 12.77 14.85 2.13
N THR A 69 13.73 15.37 2.90
CA THR A 69 14.75 16.30 2.42
C THR A 69 15.86 15.63 1.61
N GLN A 70 16.06 14.34 1.81
CA GLN A 70 17.05 13.54 1.08
C GLN A 70 16.37 12.63 0.06
N ARG A 71 17.01 12.45 -1.07
CA ARG A 71 16.45 11.73 -2.22
C ARG A 71 16.61 10.20 -2.14
N ILE A 72 17.05 9.68 -1.01
CA ILE A 72 17.23 8.24 -0.78
C ILE A 72 16.41 7.84 0.45
N LEU A 73 15.53 6.86 0.27
CA LEU A 73 14.66 6.32 1.30
C LEU A 73 14.75 4.79 1.29
N THR A 74 14.74 4.18 2.46
CA THR A 74 14.56 2.73 2.61
C THR A 74 13.14 2.43 3.06
N LEU A 75 12.44 1.58 2.31
CA LEU A 75 11.12 1.07 2.63
C LEU A 75 11.24 -0.35 3.14
N TYR A 76 10.68 -0.63 4.30
CA TYR A 76 10.62 -1.95 4.90
C TYR A 76 9.20 -2.51 4.86
N SER A 77 9.08 -3.77 4.44
CA SER A 77 7.87 -4.58 4.50
C SER A 77 8.24 -5.98 4.99
N ASP A 78 7.36 -6.62 5.74
CA ASP A 78 7.51 -8.02 6.14
C ASP A 78 6.86 -8.99 5.15
N ASN A 79 6.42 -8.50 3.99
CA ASN A 79 5.93 -9.30 2.89
C ASN A 79 6.94 -9.39 1.75
N MET A 80 7.46 -10.59 1.53
CA MET A 80 8.45 -10.86 0.48
C MET A 80 7.92 -10.57 -0.93
N ASN A 81 6.63 -10.73 -1.19
CA ASN A 81 6.03 -10.40 -2.49
C ASN A 81 6.12 -8.90 -2.76
N VAL A 82 5.80 -8.06 -1.78
CA VAL A 82 5.91 -6.60 -1.90
C VAL A 82 7.35 -6.20 -2.19
N VAL A 83 8.31 -6.75 -1.45
CA VAL A 83 9.74 -6.51 -1.66
C VAL A 83 10.16 -6.91 -3.08
N ALA A 84 9.74 -8.10 -3.53
CA ALA A 84 10.06 -8.59 -4.87
C ALA A 84 9.44 -7.71 -5.97
N TRP A 85 8.16 -7.37 -5.87
CA TRP A 85 7.48 -6.56 -6.88
C TRP A 85 8.09 -5.16 -7.03
N LEU A 86 8.44 -4.52 -5.93
CA LEU A 86 9.05 -3.20 -5.94
C LEU A 86 10.52 -3.23 -6.37
N SER A 87 11.25 -4.29 -6.04
CA SER A 87 12.66 -4.43 -6.40
C SER A 87 12.85 -4.82 -7.87
N THR A 88 12.06 -5.78 -8.37
CA THR A 88 12.19 -6.30 -9.73
C THR A 88 11.37 -5.53 -10.76
N ARG A 89 10.35 -4.78 -10.32
CA ARG A 89 9.35 -4.10 -11.18
C ARG A 89 8.63 -5.06 -12.13
N ARG A 90 8.42 -6.30 -11.69
CA ARG A 90 7.72 -7.35 -12.44
C ARG A 90 6.43 -7.71 -11.73
N PRO A 91 5.37 -6.91 -11.91
CA PRO A 91 4.07 -7.19 -11.29
C PRO A 91 3.42 -8.40 -11.93
N PRO A 92 2.79 -9.28 -11.13
CA PRO A 92 2.16 -10.51 -11.63
C PRO A 92 0.81 -10.27 -12.31
N ASN A 93 0.17 -9.13 -12.07
CA ASN A 93 -1.16 -8.82 -12.59
C ASN A 93 -1.39 -7.30 -12.67
N PRO A 94 -2.47 -6.84 -13.34
CA PRO A 94 -2.77 -5.42 -13.53
C PRO A 94 -2.97 -4.63 -12.23
N PHE A 95 -3.47 -5.25 -11.15
CA PHE A 95 -3.69 -4.58 -9.87
C PHE A 95 -2.38 -4.23 -9.17
N VAL A 96 -1.47 -5.18 -9.13
CA VAL A 96 -0.11 -4.97 -8.63
C VAL A 96 0.62 -3.97 -9.52
N CYS A 97 0.45 -4.08 -10.84
CA CYS A 97 1.04 -3.16 -11.80
C CYS A 97 0.65 -1.70 -11.53
N ALA A 98 -0.62 -1.44 -11.25
CA ALA A 98 -1.11 -0.09 -10.98
C ALA A 98 -0.44 0.55 -9.76
N LEU A 99 -0.28 -0.21 -8.69
CA LEU A 99 0.37 0.26 -7.46
C LEU A 99 1.87 0.49 -7.67
N VAL A 100 2.56 -0.44 -8.30
CA VAL A 100 3.97 -0.30 -8.64
C VAL A 100 4.20 0.93 -9.53
N ALA A 101 3.38 1.11 -10.56
CA ALA A 101 3.45 2.26 -11.45
C ALA A 101 3.20 3.59 -10.73
N ALA A 102 2.29 3.62 -9.76
CA ALA A 102 2.02 4.82 -8.97
C ALA A 102 3.23 5.18 -8.09
N ILE A 103 3.86 4.21 -7.45
CA ILE A 103 5.08 4.42 -6.66
C ILE A 103 6.22 4.91 -7.57
N GLU A 104 6.40 4.31 -8.75
CA GLU A 104 7.44 4.75 -9.69
C GLU A 104 7.19 6.19 -10.17
N ARG A 105 5.94 6.59 -10.41
CA ARG A 105 5.62 7.97 -10.79
C ARG A 105 6.01 8.98 -9.72
N ILE A 106 5.71 8.70 -8.44
CA ILE A 106 6.07 9.64 -7.36
C ILE A 106 7.59 9.67 -7.15
N LYS A 107 8.27 8.53 -7.30
CA LYS A 107 9.73 8.48 -7.28
C LYS A 107 10.33 9.39 -8.36
N TYR A 108 9.82 9.28 -9.57
CA TYR A 108 10.29 10.09 -10.70
C TYR A 108 10.00 11.59 -10.48
N ALA A 109 8.77 11.94 -10.12
CA ALA A 109 8.36 13.33 -9.91
C ALA A 109 9.16 14.04 -8.81
N ASN A 110 9.60 13.30 -7.78
CA ASN A 110 10.36 13.85 -6.66
C ASN A 110 11.87 13.56 -6.76
N ILE A 111 12.33 12.95 -7.83
CA ILE A 111 13.73 12.51 -8.01
C ILE A 111 14.17 11.66 -6.79
N LEU A 112 13.32 10.74 -6.39
CA LEU A 112 13.47 9.94 -5.18
C LEU A 112 13.92 8.52 -5.54
N LYS A 113 14.94 8.01 -4.83
CA LYS A 113 15.33 6.61 -4.87
C LYS A 113 14.78 5.89 -3.66
N ILE A 114 13.95 4.89 -3.88
CA ILE A 114 13.43 4.02 -2.82
C ILE A 114 14.10 2.65 -2.97
N SER A 115 14.77 2.22 -1.90
CA SER A 115 15.31 0.87 -1.75
C SER A 115 14.35 0.08 -0.87
N THR A 116 13.79 -1.01 -1.39
CA THR A 116 12.85 -1.85 -0.64
C THR A 116 13.59 -3.00 0.01
N ARG A 117 13.32 -3.25 1.28
CA ARG A 117 13.97 -4.31 2.07
C ARG A 117 12.93 -5.08 2.88
N TYR A 118 13.22 -6.36 3.05
CA TYR A 118 12.48 -7.21 3.96
C TYR A 118 12.83 -6.90 5.43
N THR A 119 11.83 -6.92 6.29
CA THR A 119 11.97 -6.94 7.75
C THR A 119 11.13 -8.09 8.32
N SER A 120 11.51 -8.66 9.45
CA SER A 120 10.67 -9.68 10.08
C SER A 120 9.44 -9.04 10.72
N THR A 121 8.35 -9.79 10.83
CA THR A 121 7.13 -9.34 11.54
C THR A 121 7.44 -8.91 12.97
N ALA A 122 8.36 -9.62 13.65
CA ALA A 122 8.80 -9.27 15.00
C ALA A 122 9.50 -7.89 15.08
N GLN A 123 10.09 -7.43 14.00
CA GLN A 123 10.72 -6.11 13.90
C GLN A 123 9.79 -5.04 13.31
N ASN A 124 8.68 -5.45 12.69
CA ASN A 124 7.70 -4.56 12.07
C ASN A 124 6.53 -4.19 13.02
N THR A 125 6.70 -4.35 14.31
CA THR A 125 5.63 -4.27 15.32
C THR A 125 4.90 -2.92 15.34
N THR A 126 5.58 -1.82 15.12
CA THR A 126 4.95 -0.49 15.08
C THR A 126 4.02 -0.35 13.88
N ALA A 127 4.44 -0.77 12.71
CA ALA A 127 3.60 -0.74 11.51
C ALA A 127 2.41 -1.73 11.64
N ASP A 128 2.62 -2.93 12.17
CA ASP A 128 1.55 -3.89 12.47
C ASP A 128 0.50 -3.30 13.42
N ARG A 129 0.92 -2.64 14.48
CA ARG A 129 -0.03 -1.95 15.39
C ARG A 129 -0.80 -0.84 14.68
N LEU A 130 -0.14 -0.05 13.85
CA LEU A 130 -0.80 1.01 13.07
C LEU A 130 -1.80 0.45 12.06
N SER A 131 -1.51 -0.69 11.42
CA SER A 131 -2.43 -1.36 10.50
C SER A 131 -3.70 -1.88 11.20
N ARG A 132 -3.62 -2.12 12.51
CA ARG A 132 -4.74 -2.53 13.38
C ARG A 132 -5.41 -1.38 14.12
N GLY A 133 -5.04 -0.14 13.83
CA GLY A 133 -5.57 1.05 14.51
C GLY A 133 -5.04 1.26 15.93
N GLN A 134 -3.98 0.55 16.31
CA GLN A 134 -3.36 0.63 17.63
C GLN A 134 -2.14 1.56 17.55
N ILE A 135 -2.31 2.82 17.94
CA ILE A 135 -1.22 3.79 17.87
C ILE A 135 -0.28 3.59 19.05
N PRO A 136 1.03 3.29 18.82
CA PRO A 136 2.01 3.22 19.90
C PRO A 136 2.09 4.52 20.70
N THR A 137 2.29 4.41 22.01
CA THR A 137 2.28 5.57 22.93
C THR A 137 3.23 6.67 22.49
N TYR A 138 4.43 6.34 22.03
CA TYR A 138 5.40 7.35 21.60
C TYR A 138 4.97 8.11 20.34
N LEU A 139 4.24 7.47 19.42
CA LEU A 139 3.64 8.14 18.27
C LEU A 139 2.41 8.94 18.65
N TYR A 140 1.61 8.44 19.60
CA TYR A 140 0.45 9.15 20.09
C TYR A 140 0.85 10.47 20.79
N THR A 141 1.93 10.47 21.56
CA THR A 141 2.37 11.63 22.34
C THR A 141 3.29 12.59 21.59
N ARG A 142 4.12 12.10 20.68
CA ARG A 142 5.16 12.88 19.99
C ARG A 142 5.05 12.84 18.47
N GLY A 143 4.23 11.92 17.94
CA GLY A 143 4.10 11.75 16.52
C GLY A 143 3.16 12.75 15.87
N VAL A 144 3.29 12.89 14.56
CA VAL A 144 2.38 13.66 13.72
C VAL A 144 1.58 12.70 12.87
N ARG A 145 0.28 12.59 13.16
CA ARG A 145 -0.63 11.82 12.34
C ARG A 145 -0.89 12.58 11.05
N THR A 146 -0.65 11.92 9.93
CA THR A 146 -0.87 12.49 8.60
C THR A 146 -2.04 11.77 7.93
N ALA A 147 -3.01 12.54 7.43
CA ALA A 147 -4.11 11.98 6.67
C ALA A 147 -3.65 11.65 5.25
N PRO A 148 -3.82 10.40 4.78
CA PRO A 148 -3.50 10.05 3.40
C PRO A 148 -4.35 10.85 2.40
N PRO A 149 -3.74 11.39 1.33
CA PRO A 149 -4.45 12.12 0.28
C PRO A 149 -5.15 11.13 -0.68
N MET A 150 -6.12 10.38 -0.18
CA MET A 150 -6.76 9.26 -0.90
C MET A 150 -7.38 9.68 -2.21
N LYS A 151 -7.95 10.88 -2.32
CA LYS A 151 -8.49 11.39 -3.57
C LYS A 151 -7.43 11.45 -4.67
N VAL A 152 -6.24 11.94 -4.34
CA VAL A 152 -5.11 12.04 -5.26
C VAL A 152 -4.57 10.65 -5.59
N ILE A 153 -4.38 9.80 -4.58
CA ILE A 153 -3.87 8.44 -4.74
C ILE A 153 -4.80 7.64 -5.66
N CYS A 154 -6.09 7.61 -5.39
CA CYS A 154 -7.06 6.83 -6.17
C CYS A 154 -7.25 7.39 -7.58
N SER A 155 -7.17 8.71 -7.76
CA SER A 155 -7.15 9.33 -9.08
C SER A 155 -5.96 8.86 -9.92
N ASN A 156 -4.78 8.83 -9.31
CA ASN A 156 -3.55 8.37 -9.97
C ASN A 156 -3.53 6.86 -10.24
N LEU A 157 -4.13 6.07 -9.36
CA LEU A 157 -4.20 4.62 -9.52
C LEU A 157 -5.22 4.18 -10.55
N ARG A 158 -6.24 4.99 -10.83
CA ARG A 158 -7.39 4.61 -11.67
C ARG A 158 -8.01 3.27 -11.25
N LEU A 159 -8.05 3.01 -9.93
CA LEU A 159 -8.47 1.72 -9.37
C LEU A 159 -9.85 1.29 -9.85
N ARG A 160 -10.79 2.24 -10.00
CA ARG A 160 -12.13 1.96 -10.51
C ARG A 160 -12.12 1.36 -11.92
N ASN A 161 -11.22 1.81 -12.79
CA ASN A 161 -11.13 1.30 -14.15
C ASN A 161 -10.47 -0.09 -14.19
N ILE A 162 -9.50 -0.32 -13.31
CA ILE A 162 -8.78 -1.59 -13.20
C ILE A 162 -9.70 -2.69 -12.69
N THR A 163 -10.51 -2.41 -11.69
CA THR A 163 -11.47 -3.36 -11.13
C THR A 163 -12.57 -3.73 -12.12
N LYS A 164 -13.07 -2.80 -12.95
CA LYS A 164 -13.97 -3.10 -14.05
C LYS A 164 -13.34 -4.02 -15.09
N LEU A 165 -12.10 -3.75 -15.47
CA LEU A 165 -11.36 -4.57 -16.43
C LEU A 165 -11.18 -6.01 -15.92
N TRP A 166 -10.87 -6.17 -14.64
CA TRP A 166 -10.69 -7.47 -14.00
C TRP A 166 -11.99 -8.26 -13.92
N ALA A 167 -13.07 -7.65 -13.47
CA ALA A 167 -14.38 -8.28 -13.43
C ALA A 167 -14.81 -8.78 -14.82
N THR A 168 -14.57 -8.00 -15.89
CA THR A 168 -14.83 -8.39 -17.27
C THR A 168 -13.95 -9.55 -17.72
N THR A 169 -12.68 -9.56 -17.36
CA THR A 169 -11.71 -10.61 -17.74
C THR A 169 -12.02 -11.93 -17.04
N VAL A 170 -12.40 -11.91 -15.75
CA VAL A 170 -12.79 -13.11 -15.00
C VAL A 170 -14.11 -13.70 -15.51
N SER A 171 -15.08 -12.85 -15.87
CA SER A 171 -16.35 -13.26 -16.43
C SER A 171 -16.25 -13.90 -17.83
N SER A 172 -15.22 -13.59 -18.58
CA SER A 172 -14.97 -14.13 -19.92
C SER A 172 -14.07 -15.38 -19.93
N ALA A 173 -13.54 -15.81 -18.79
CA ALA A 173 -12.76 -17.03 -18.70
C ALA A 173 -13.67 -18.25 -18.89
N PRO A 174 -13.39 -19.19 -19.83
CA PRO A 174 -14.17 -20.39 -19.97
C PRO A 174 -14.10 -21.23 -18.69
N LEU A 175 -15.25 -21.70 -18.22
CA LEU A 175 -15.33 -22.65 -17.13
C LEU A 175 -14.43 -23.84 -17.43
N PRO A 176 -13.64 -24.36 -16.48
CA PRO A 176 -12.88 -25.56 -16.70
C PRO A 176 -13.86 -26.68 -17.01
N THR A 177 -13.72 -27.27 -18.18
CA THR A 177 -14.45 -28.49 -18.59
C THR A 177 -14.10 -29.57 -17.57
N GLN A 178 -15.07 -29.99 -16.79
CA GLN A 178 -14.94 -31.18 -15.97
C GLN A 178 -14.73 -32.37 -16.92
N VAL A 179 -13.57 -32.99 -16.78
CA VAL A 179 -13.26 -34.29 -17.33
C VAL A 179 -13.51 -35.34 -16.26
#